data_57b7ca5fe0c93a0f7291d80b1e7d20a9
#
_entry.id   57b7ca5fe0c93a0f7291d80b1e7d20a9
#
_cell.length_a   1.000
_cell.length_b   1.000
_cell.length_c   1.000
_cell.angle_alpha   90.00
_cell.angle_beta   90.00
_cell.angle_gamma   90.00
#
_symmetry.space_group_name_H-M   'P 1'
#
loop_
_entity.id
_entity.type
_entity.pdbx_description
1 polymer ?
#
loop_
_entity_poly.entity_id
_entity_poly.type
_entity_poly.pdbx_seq_one_letter_code
_entity_poly.pdbx_strand_id
1 'polypeptide(L)'
;MDSIKRVGVAIRPRLRFEESKVQMLAGRDLNGKQSFAAVVPSTMFGQNGRTRRRIVILLDRSGSMEGEPIEQARKAIEACLAALTIEDTFGLMVFDDSVEAMHPALVPATGEQRECARAFLKNAKARGGTKLAEGVHQAARVLGGA
;
A
#
# COMPACT_ATOMS: atom_id res chain seq x y z
N MET A 1 12.32 -14.31 -44.57
CA MET A 1 12.30 -13.33 -43.45
C MET A 1 10.96 -13.46 -42.75
N ASP A 2 10.87 -14.45 -41.83
CA ASP A 2 9.60 -14.86 -41.23
C ASP A 2 9.28 -13.99 -40.02
N SER A 3 8.15 -13.31 -40.12
CA SER A 3 7.56 -12.54 -39.00
C SER A 3 7.03 -13.50 -37.94
N ILE A 4 7.71 -13.61 -36.82
CA ILE A 4 7.21 -14.33 -35.63
C ILE A 4 6.03 -13.54 -35.07
N LYS A 5 4.80 -14.00 -35.35
CA LYS A 5 3.60 -13.52 -34.68
C LYS A 5 3.66 -13.92 -33.21
N ARG A 6 3.85 -12.94 -32.32
CA ARG A 6 3.67 -13.12 -30.89
C ARG A 6 2.20 -13.38 -30.59
N VAL A 7 1.84 -14.61 -30.32
CA VAL A 7 0.52 -14.94 -29.79
C VAL A 7 0.54 -14.66 -28.30
N GLY A 8 -0.03 -13.54 -27.90
CA GLY A 8 -0.26 -13.23 -26.50
C GLY A 8 -1.44 -14.02 -25.98
N VAL A 9 -1.22 -15.04 -25.16
CA VAL A 9 -2.29 -15.72 -24.44
C VAL A 9 -2.66 -14.86 -23.23
N ALA A 10 -3.76 -14.11 -23.33
CA ALA A 10 -4.34 -13.43 -22.18
C ALA A 10 -5.16 -14.45 -21.38
N ILE A 11 -4.58 -14.99 -20.31
CA ILE A 11 -5.33 -15.77 -19.33
C ILE A 11 -6.15 -14.79 -18.50
N ARG A 12 -7.47 -14.77 -18.69
CA ARG A 12 -8.41 -14.09 -17.79
C ARG A 12 -8.91 -15.12 -16.78
N PRO A 13 -8.35 -15.19 -15.57
CA PRO A 13 -8.91 -16.04 -14.55
C PRO A 13 -10.31 -15.53 -14.20
N ARG A 14 -11.32 -16.38 -14.29
CA ARG A 14 -12.62 -16.11 -13.67
C ARG A 14 -12.47 -16.34 -12.18
N LEU A 15 -12.13 -15.28 -11.47
CA LEU A 15 -12.09 -15.30 -10.02
C LEU A 15 -13.53 -15.39 -9.51
N ARG A 16 -13.89 -16.52 -8.88
CA ARG A 16 -15.08 -16.60 -8.04
C ARG A 16 -14.68 -16.01 -6.71
N PHE A 17 -15.12 -14.79 -6.44
CA PHE A 17 -14.92 -14.16 -5.14
C PHE A 17 -15.85 -14.82 -4.12
N GLU A 18 -15.28 -15.53 -3.15
CA GLU A 18 -15.99 -15.83 -1.91
C GLU A 18 -16.03 -14.53 -1.08
N GLU A 19 -17.22 -13.98 -0.87
CA GLU A 19 -17.45 -12.65 -0.27
C GLU A 19 -16.94 -12.49 1.17
N SER A 20 -16.42 -13.55 1.79
CA SER A 20 -16.02 -13.57 3.19
C SER A 20 -14.54 -13.88 3.47
N LYS A 21 -13.72 -14.09 2.42
CA LYS A 21 -12.32 -14.51 2.63
C LYS A 21 -11.33 -13.64 1.86
N VAL A 22 -10.19 -13.34 2.49
CA VAL A 22 -9.04 -12.75 1.82
C VAL A 22 -8.46 -13.77 0.84
N GLN A 23 -8.29 -13.36 -0.41
CA GLN A 23 -7.68 -14.19 -1.44
C GLN A 23 -6.29 -13.65 -1.75
N MET A 24 -5.30 -14.52 -1.70
CA MET A 24 -3.93 -14.22 -2.13
C MET A 24 -3.71 -14.77 -3.54
N LEU A 25 -3.32 -13.91 -4.44
CA LEU A 25 -2.93 -14.26 -5.80
C LEU A 25 -1.41 -14.13 -5.91
N ALA A 26 -0.75 -15.16 -6.36
CA ALA A 26 0.68 -15.11 -6.66
C ALA A 26 0.90 -15.42 -8.14
N GLY A 27 1.77 -14.69 -8.78
CA GLY A 27 2.15 -14.88 -10.17
C GLY A 27 3.63 -14.66 -10.38
N ARG A 28 4.13 -15.18 -11.48
CA ARG A 28 5.50 -14.95 -11.94
C ARG A 28 5.44 -14.45 -13.39
N ASP A 29 6.14 -13.38 -13.69
CA ASP A 29 6.23 -12.89 -15.06
C ASP A 29 7.21 -13.75 -15.91
N LEU A 30 7.30 -13.45 -17.20
CA LEU A 30 8.17 -14.15 -18.14
C LEU A 30 9.67 -13.96 -17.80
N ASN A 31 10.02 -12.98 -16.99
CA ASN A 31 11.39 -12.69 -16.54
C ASN A 31 11.68 -13.34 -15.17
N GLY A 32 10.76 -14.14 -14.65
CA GLY A 32 10.90 -14.82 -13.37
C GLY A 32 10.62 -13.95 -12.14
N LYS A 33 10.21 -12.68 -12.32
CA LYS A 33 9.83 -11.78 -11.23
C LYS A 33 8.52 -12.25 -10.60
N GLN A 34 8.55 -12.46 -9.30
CA GLN A 34 7.36 -12.83 -8.55
C GLN A 34 6.55 -11.59 -8.20
N SER A 35 5.24 -11.68 -8.41
CA SER A 35 4.27 -10.67 -7.97
C SER A 35 3.15 -11.36 -7.21
N PHE A 36 2.65 -10.70 -6.18
CA PHE A 36 1.48 -11.17 -5.45
C PHE A 36 0.51 -10.02 -5.23
N ALA A 37 -0.77 -10.34 -5.20
CA ALA A 37 -1.84 -9.43 -4.89
C ALA A 37 -2.75 -10.05 -3.83
N ALA A 38 -3.18 -9.24 -2.88
CA ALA A 38 -4.22 -9.63 -1.94
C ALA A 38 -5.53 -8.96 -2.34
N VAL A 39 -6.57 -9.75 -2.52
CA VAL A 39 -7.93 -9.25 -2.72
C VAL A 39 -8.67 -9.39 -1.40
N VAL A 40 -9.01 -8.26 -0.81
CA VAL A 40 -9.75 -8.21 0.46
C VAL A 40 -11.19 -7.80 0.14
N PRO A 41 -12.19 -8.64 0.46
CA PRO A 41 -13.58 -8.28 0.24
C PRO A 41 -13.99 -7.03 1.02
N SER A 42 -14.78 -6.16 0.41
CA SER A 42 -15.27 -4.94 1.06
C SER A 42 -16.11 -5.24 2.33
N THR A 43 -16.71 -6.40 2.40
CA THR A 43 -17.47 -6.89 3.57
C THR A 43 -16.60 -7.05 4.83
N MET A 44 -15.29 -7.27 4.67
CA MET A 44 -14.36 -7.31 5.81
C MET A 44 -14.07 -5.92 6.41
N PHE A 45 -14.40 -4.85 5.68
CA PHE A 45 -14.28 -3.46 6.15
C PHE A 45 -15.56 -2.95 6.84
N GLY A 46 -16.49 -3.84 7.15
CA GLY A 46 -17.73 -3.55 7.86
C GLY A 46 -18.87 -3.11 6.92
N GLN A 47 -19.95 -3.88 6.91
CA GLN A 47 -21.24 -3.41 6.42
C GLN A 47 -21.99 -2.77 7.59
N ASN A 48 -22.48 -1.56 7.39
CA ASN A 48 -23.50 -0.91 8.21
C ASN A 48 -23.14 -0.55 9.67
N GLY A 49 -22.09 0.17 9.85
CA GLY A 49 -21.78 0.92 11.05
C GLY A 49 -20.51 1.70 10.77
N ARG A 50 -20.45 2.96 11.15
CA ARG A 50 -19.21 3.75 11.08
C ARG A 50 -18.17 3.10 12.01
N THR A 51 -17.55 2.05 11.51
CA THR A 51 -16.46 1.38 12.25
C THR A 51 -15.23 2.27 12.16
N ARG A 52 -14.71 2.69 13.29
CA ARG A 52 -13.44 3.40 13.37
C ARG A 52 -12.34 2.53 12.75
N ARG A 53 -11.75 3.00 11.68
CA ARG A 53 -10.68 2.27 10.98
C ARG A 53 -9.34 2.61 11.62
N ARG A 54 -8.48 1.60 11.74
CA ARG A 54 -7.07 1.76 12.09
C ARG A 54 -6.26 1.33 10.88
N ILE A 55 -5.50 2.25 10.31
CA ILE A 55 -4.84 2.04 9.02
C ILE A 55 -3.37 2.42 9.16
N VAL A 56 -2.46 1.57 8.68
CA VAL A 56 -1.07 1.95 8.42
C VAL A 56 -0.83 1.93 6.93
N ILE A 57 -0.32 3.02 6.42
CA ILE A 57 0.11 3.18 5.03
C ILE A 57 1.63 3.08 5.01
N LEU A 58 2.15 2.15 4.22
CA LEU A 58 3.57 1.90 4.08
C LEU A 58 3.98 2.17 2.63
N LEU A 59 4.81 3.20 2.41
CA LEU A 59 5.29 3.60 1.09
C LEU A 59 6.71 3.07 0.86
N ASP A 60 6.89 2.32 -0.20
CA ASP A 60 8.21 2.00 -0.74
C ASP A 60 8.81 3.25 -1.39
N ARG A 61 9.98 3.67 -0.92
CA ARG A 61 10.78 4.73 -1.53
C ARG A 61 12.15 4.23 -1.99
N SER A 62 12.29 2.93 -2.27
CA SER A 62 13.52 2.38 -2.84
C SER A 62 13.89 3.06 -4.17
N GLY A 63 15.15 2.92 -4.59
CA GLY A 63 15.64 3.58 -5.81
C GLY A 63 14.84 3.24 -7.06
N SER A 64 14.22 2.05 -7.14
CA SER A 64 13.35 1.65 -8.25
C SER A 64 12.03 2.43 -8.33
N MET A 65 11.68 3.16 -7.27
CA MET A 65 10.51 4.03 -7.22
C MET A 65 10.75 5.41 -7.78
N GLU A 66 11.97 5.73 -8.24
CA GLU A 66 12.31 7.06 -8.75
C GLU A 66 11.46 7.46 -9.97
N GLY A 67 11.06 8.73 -10.02
CA GLY A 67 10.26 9.30 -11.09
C GLY A 67 8.76 9.05 -10.95
N GLU A 68 8.12 8.56 -12.01
CA GLU A 68 6.67 8.38 -12.06
C GLU A 68 6.11 7.42 -10.98
N PRO A 69 6.74 6.27 -10.64
CA PRO A 69 6.19 5.35 -9.65
C PRO A 69 5.94 6.00 -8.29
N ILE A 70 6.89 6.75 -7.76
CA ILE A 70 6.73 7.39 -6.44
C ILE A 70 5.66 8.50 -6.47
N GLU A 71 5.55 9.21 -7.59
CA GLU A 71 4.52 10.24 -7.75
C GLU A 71 3.11 9.63 -7.81
N GLN A 72 2.94 8.51 -8.51
CA GLN A 72 1.68 7.78 -8.53
C GLN A 72 1.31 7.23 -7.15
N ALA A 73 2.30 6.67 -6.43
CA ALA A 73 2.09 6.19 -5.07
C ALA A 73 1.67 7.32 -4.11
N ARG A 74 2.30 8.50 -4.20
CA ARG A 74 1.89 9.68 -3.43
C ARG A 74 0.45 10.08 -3.69
N LYS A 75 0.04 10.17 -4.96
CA LYS A 75 -1.35 10.50 -5.35
C LYS A 75 -2.34 9.47 -4.79
N ALA A 76 -1.99 8.18 -4.85
CA ALA A 76 -2.83 7.13 -4.29
C ALA A 76 -2.97 7.27 -2.76
N ILE A 77 -1.88 7.57 -2.05
CA ILE A 77 -1.91 7.79 -0.60
C ILE A 77 -2.73 9.04 -0.25
N GLU A 78 -2.59 10.12 -1.00
CA GLU A 78 -3.40 11.33 -0.81
C GLU A 78 -4.90 11.05 -0.97
N ALA A 79 -5.28 10.24 -1.96
CA ALA A 79 -6.67 9.80 -2.13
C ALA A 79 -7.14 8.94 -0.94
N CYS A 80 -6.30 8.03 -0.43
CA CYS A 80 -6.60 7.26 0.77
C CYS A 80 -6.82 8.17 1.99
N LEU A 81 -5.92 9.13 2.22
CA LEU A 81 -6.03 10.09 3.32
C LEU A 81 -7.30 10.96 3.22
N ALA A 82 -7.69 11.34 2.00
CA ALA A 82 -8.91 12.11 1.77
C ALA A 82 -10.18 11.31 2.11
N ALA A 83 -10.15 9.98 1.94
CA ALA A 83 -11.27 9.09 2.23
C ALA A 83 -11.42 8.73 3.73
N LEU A 84 -10.45 9.11 4.58
CA LEU A 84 -10.54 8.90 6.02
C LEU A 84 -11.51 9.90 6.65
N THR A 85 -12.12 9.50 7.75
CA THR A 85 -12.95 10.37 8.59
C THR A 85 -12.21 10.73 9.88
N ILE A 86 -12.69 11.72 10.62
CA ILE A 86 -12.08 12.13 11.90
C ILE A 86 -12.12 11.00 12.95
N GLU A 87 -12.99 10.02 12.78
CA GLU A 87 -13.09 8.85 13.67
C GLU A 87 -12.02 7.78 13.35
N ASP A 88 -11.43 7.84 12.16
CA ASP A 88 -10.37 6.94 11.75
C ASP A 88 -9.03 7.36 12.36
N THR A 89 -8.16 6.38 12.58
CA THR A 89 -6.77 6.62 12.94
C THR A 89 -5.84 6.05 11.88
N PHE A 90 -4.75 6.74 11.61
CA PHE A 90 -3.80 6.28 10.61
C PHE A 90 -2.35 6.47 11.06
N GLY A 91 -1.47 5.65 10.50
CA GLY A 91 -0.03 5.82 10.53
C GLY A 91 0.50 5.87 9.10
N LEU A 92 1.53 6.66 8.87
CA LEU A 92 2.22 6.74 7.60
C LEU A 92 3.69 6.48 7.80
N MET A 93 4.21 5.53 7.04
CA MET A 93 5.60 5.11 7.07
C MET A 93 6.16 5.06 5.65
N VAL A 94 7.44 5.30 5.52
CA VAL A 94 8.19 5.08 4.29
C VAL A 94 9.35 4.13 4.59
N PHE A 95 9.75 3.32 3.62
CA PHE A 95 10.88 2.44 3.77
C PHE A 95 11.78 2.40 2.54
N ASP A 96 13.07 2.24 2.82
CA ASP A 96 14.15 1.96 1.88
C ASP A 96 15.10 0.94 2.54
N ASP A 97 16.35 1.30 2.83
CA ASP A 97 17.28 0.58 3.71
C ASP A 97 16.95 0.77 5.20
N SER A 98 16.00 1.61 5.51
CA SER A 98 15.49 1.92 6.83
C SER A 98 13.99 2.16 6.80
N VAL A 99 13.35 2.16 7.95
CA VAL A 99 11.93 2.52 8.09
C VAL A 99 11.83 3.84 8.83
N GLU A 100 11.08 4.77 8.26
CA GLU A 100 10.83 6.08 8.83
C GLU A 100 9.33 6.28 8.98
N ALA A 101 8.87 6.59 10.17
CA ALA A 101 7.47 6.82 10.48
C ALA A 101 7.20 8.32 10.68
N MET A 102 6.07 8.80 10.19
CA MET A 102 5.61 10.17 10.45
C MET A 102 5.39 10.39 11.96
N HIS A 103 4.80 9.41 12.63
CA HIS A 103 4.60 9.38 14.07
C HIS A 103 4.86 7.97 14.61
N PRO A 104 5.28 7.84 15.88
CA PRO A 104 5.55 6.52 16.49
C PRO A 104 4.28 5.68 16.71
N ALA A 105 3.11 6.30 16.68
CA ALA A 105 1.80 5.66 16.88
C ALA A 105 0.78 6.16 15.87
N LEU A 106 -0.39 5.51 15.81
CA LEU A 106 -1.51 5.96 14.99
C LEU A 106 -2.03 7.31 15.51
N VAL A 107 -2.34 8.22 14.60
CA VAL A 107 -2.92 9.52 14.89
C VAL A 107 -4.33 9.64 14.31
N PRO A 108 -5.25 10.42 14.93
CA PRO A 108 -6.56 10.69 14.35
C PRO A 108 -6.45 11.35 12.98
N ALA A 109 -7.33 11.03 12.06
CA ALA A 109 -7.32 11.60 10.71
C ALA A 109 -7.93 13.01 10.67
N THR A 110 -7.41 13.92 11.51
CA THR A 110 -7.77 15.35 11.52
C THR A 110 -7.22 16.07 10.29
N GLY A 111 -7.72 17.25 9.98
CA GLY A 111 -7.19 18.10 8.91
C GLY A 111 -5.70 18.39 9.09
N GLU A 112 -5.29 18.73 10.31
CA GLU A 112 -3.90 19.00 10.67
C GLU A 112 -2.99 17.78 10.41
N GLN A 113 -3.39 16.60 10.88
CA GLN A 113 -2.60 15.37 10.70
C GLN A 113 -2.51 14.95 9.24
N ARG A 114 -3.54 15.21 8.44
CA ARG A 114 -3.48 14.98 6.99
C ARG A 114 -2.52 15.93 6.29
N GLU A 115 -2.44 17.20 6.72
CA GLU A 115 -1.45 18.15 6.17
C GLU A 115 -0.02 17.73 6.58
N CYS A 116 0.20 17.29 7.81
CA CYS A 116 1.48 16.71 8.23
C CYS A 116 1.86 15.51 7.35
N ALA A 117 0.89 14.63 7.03
CA ALA A 117 1.11 13.49 6.16
C ALA A 117 1.49 13.90 4.73
N ARG A 118 0.84 14.92 4.16
CA ARG A 118 1.20 15.46 2.85
C ARG A 118 2.61 16.04 2.84
N ALA A 119 2.98 16.78 3.87
CA ALA A 119 4.33 17.34 4.01
C ALA A 119 5.38 16.22 4.13
N PHE A 120 5.08 15.18 4.91
CA PHE A 120 5.95 14.01 5.07
C PHE A 120 6.14 13.28 3.72
N LEU A 121 5.06 13.02 2.98
CA LEU A 121 5.09 12.40 1.66
C LEU A 121 5.91 13.22 0.65
N LYS A 122 5.75 14.54 0.64
CA LYS A 122 6.48 15.43 -0.25
C LYS A 122 8.00 15.33 -0.06
N ASN A 123 8.45 15.07 1.16
CA ASN A 123 9.85 14.92 1.50
C ASN A 123 10.39 13.49 1.26
N ALA A 124 9.54 12.51 1.04
CA ALA A 124 9.92 11.12 0.78
C ALA A 124 10.48 10.99 -0.65
N LYS A 125 11.81 11.12 -0.80
CA LYS A 125 12.50 10.93 -2.09
C LYS A 125 12.90 9.48 -2.27
N ALA A 126 12.85 8.99 -3.51
CA ALA A 126 13.33 7.64 -3.83
C ALA A 126 14.85 7.55 -3.57
N ARG A 127 15.27 6.48 -2.87
CA ARG A 127 16.67 6.20 -2.55
C ARG A 127 16.86 4.80 -1.99
N GLY A 128 18.08 4.32 -1.95
CA GLY A 128 18.47 3.11 -1.21
C GLY A 128 17.90 1.81 -1.74
N GLY A 129 17.95 0.80 -0.90
CA GLY A 129 17.44 -0.55 -1.14
C GLY A 129 15.98 -0.73 -0.68
N THR A 130 15.59 -1.99 -0.39
CA THR A 130 14.20 -2.33 -0.08
C THR A 130 14.13 -3.29 1.10
N LYS A 131 13.95 -2.79 2.32
CA LYS A 131 13.74 -3.60 3.53
C LYS A 131 12.25 -3.76 3.84
N LEU A 132 11.52 -4.38 2.93
CA LEU A 132 10.07 -4.57 3.04
C LEU A 132 9.66 -5.31 4.33
N ALA A 133 10.40 -6.37 4.71
CA ALA A 133 10.06 -7.16 5.90
C ALA A 133 10.09 -6.31 7.17
N GLU A 134 11.09 -5.44 7.32
CA GLU A 134 11.20 -4.53 8.47
C GLU A 134 10.06 -3.51 8.49
N GLY A 135 9.72 -2.94 7.31
CA GLY A 135 8.57 -2.04 7.16
C GLY A 135 7.26 -2.67 7.58
N VAL A 136 7.00 -3.90 7.12
CA VAL A 136 5.79 -4.65 7.48
C VAL A 136 5.75 -4.97 8.99
N HIS A 137 6.89 -5.36 9.58
CA HIS A 137 6.98 -5.62 11.02
C HIS A 137 6.66 -4.37 11.85
N GLN A 138 7.23 -3.22 11.49
CA GLN A 138 6.93 -1.98 12.18
C GLN A 138 5.47 -1.56 12.01
N ALA A 139 4.92 -1.66 10.81
CA ALA A 139 3.51 -1.38 10.55
C ALA A 139 2.58 -2.26 11.39
N ALA A 140 2.89 -3.55 11.49
CA ALA A 140 2.13 -4.50 12.32
C ALA A 140 2.18 -4.15 13.81
N ARG A 141 3.35 -3.74 14.33
CA ARG A 141 3.50 -3.28 15.72
C ARG A 141 2.64 -2.06 16.01
N VAL A 142 2.68 -1.06 15.14
CA VAL A 142 1.87 0.15 15.30
C VAL A 142 0.38 -0.14 15.23
N LEU A 143 -0.06 -1.06 14.36
CA LEU A 143 -1.44 -1.53 14.31
C LEU A 143 -1.83 -2.32 15.56
N GLY A 144 -0.94 -3.15 16.08
CA GLY A 144 -1.18 -3.96 17.28
C GLY A 144 -1.31 -3.14 18.56
N GLY A 145 -0.81 -1.90 18.59
CA GLY A 145 -0.85 -1.03 19.76
C GLY A 145 0.13 -1.47 20.86
N ALA A 146 1.21 -2.16 20.49
CA ALA A 146 2.30 -2.55 21.39
C ALA A 146 3.43 -1.53 21.35
#